data_a5a635f6886b42c74fedb87c811936d2
#
_entry.id   a5a635f6886b42c74fedb87c811936d2
#
_cell.length_a   1.000
_cell.length_b   1.000
_cell.length_c   1.000
_cell.angle_alpha   90.00
_cell.angle_beta   90.00
_cell.angle_gamma   90.00
#
_symmetry.space_group_name_H-M   'P 1'
#
loop_
_entity.id
_entity.type
_entity.pdbx_description
1 polymer ?
#
loop_
_entity_poly.entity_id
_entity_poly.type
_entity_poly.pdbx_seq_one_letter_code
_entity_poly.pdbx_strand_id
1 'polypeptide(L)'
;KRQHAVLEAIRSWIRERGYPPTIRELGKRLGIKSLRGVTTHLDAIAKKGFLKREPRARSISLLDLMAPFEQALRVPIVGHIRAGSPALAQEEVSGHLVVDGAWVGASSAPEAPQHFALKVRGDSMINAGILDGDYVIVRQQSSAESNDIVVALLGEEATIKRFYQEEGRVRLQPAHPTMAPLLVPADQPLTIIGKVVAVFRQVA
;
A
#
# COMPACT_ATOMS: atom_id res chain seq x y z
N LYS A 1 -15.31 -23.23 1.70
CA LYS A 1 -16.27 -22.11 1.45
C LYS A 1 -17.00 -21.65 2.73
N ARG A 2 -17.68 -22.52 3.53
CA ARG A 2 -18.45 -22.10 4.72
C ARG A 2 -17.59 -21.60 5.88
N GLN A 3 -16.44 -22.22 6.16
CA GLN A 3 -15.51 -21.76 7.22
C GLN A 3 -14.94 -20.36 6.95
N HIS A 4 -14.64 -20.06 5.68
CA HIS A 4 -14.22 -18.72 5.25
C HIS A 4 -15.32 -17.69 5.52
N ALA A 5 -16.57 -17.98 5.16
CA ALA A 5 -17.72 -17.10 5.45
C ALA A 5 -17.89 -16.82 6.96
N VAL A 6 -17.60 -17.81 7.82
CA VAL A 6 -17.63 -17.64 9.29
C VAL A 6 -16.53 -16.69 9.75
N LEU A 7 -15.29 -16.84 9.27
CA LEU A 7 -14.18 -15.95 9.59
C LEU A 7 -14.47 -14.51 9.14
N GLU A 8 -14.94 -14.33 7.91
CA GLU A 8 -15.30 -13.03 7.39
C GLU A 8 -16.42 -12.35 8.19
N ALA A 9 -17.43 -13.11 8.60
CA ALA A 9 -18.50 -12.58 9.44
C ALA A 9 -17.99 -12.11 10.81
N ILE A 10 -17.00 -12.82 11.40
CA ILE A 10 -16.37 -12.42 12.67
C ILE A 10 -15.52 -11.16 12.48
N ARG A 11 -14.70 -11.09 11.42
CA ARG A 11 -13.88 -9.91 11.09
C ARG A 11 -14.71 -8.66 10.87
N SER A 12 -15.71 -8.76 10.02
CA SER A 12 -16.63 -7.66 9.72
C SER A 12 -17.35 -7.19 10.99
N TRP A 13 -17.79 -8.11 11.85
CA TRP A 13 -18.41 -7.77 13.12
C TRP A 13 -17.47 -6.99 14.05
N ILE A 14 -16.23 -7.46 14.21
CA ILE A 14 -15.22 -6.79 15.06
C ILE A 14 -14.89 -5.40 14.50
N ARG A 15 -14.77 -5.27 13.18
CA ARG A 15 -14.51 -3.98 12.50
C ARG A 15 -15.66 -2.99 12.71
N GLU A 16 -16.90 -3.45 12.62
CA GLU A 16 -18.10 -2.62 12.77
C GLU A 16 -18.37 -2.20 14.22
N ARG A 17 -18.04 -3.04 15.21
CA ARG A 17 -18.49 -2.89 16.59
C ARG A 17 -17.40 -2.79 17.64
N GLY A 18 -16.15 -3.06 17.29
CA GLY A 18 -15.00 -3.00 18.19
C GLY A 18 -14.88 -4.18 19.18
N TYR A 19 -15.76 -5.17 19.10
CA TYR A 19 -15.75 -6.37 19.99
C TYR A 19 -16.22 -7.62 19.24
N PRO A 20 -15.81 -8.85 19.70
CA PRO A 20 -16.18 -10.10 19.04
C PRO A 20 -17.69 -10.42 19.19
N PRO A 21 -18.29 -11.11 18.20
CA PRO A 21 -19.67 -11.55 18.28
C PRO A 21 -19.84 -12.70 19.27
N THR A 22 -21.06 -12.84 19.82
CA THR A 22 -21.50 -14.06 20.47
C THR A 22 -21.87 -15.14 19.44
N ILE A 23 -21.93 -16.40 19.85
CA ILE A 23 -22.35 -17.51 18.97
C ILE A 23 -23.75 -17.27 18.39
N ARG A 24 -24.67 -16.66 19.19
CA ARG A 24 -26.03 -16.33 18.73
C ARG A 24 -26.04 -15.22 17.67
N GLU A 25 -25.26 -14.17 17.88
CA GLU A 25 -25.14 -13.07 16.92
C GLU A 25 -24.52 -13.56 15.59
N LEU A 26 -23.50 -14.41 15.69
CA LEU A 26 -22.86 -15.02 14.54
C LEU A 26 -23.84 -15.95 13.77
N GLY A 27 -24.61 -16.76 14.51
CA GLY A 27 -25.64 -17.61 13.91
C GLY A 27 -26.69 -16.81 13.14
N LYS A 28 -27.17 -15.69 13.72
CA LYS A 28 -28.10 -14.76 13.06
C LYS A 28 -27.49 -14.19 11.76
N ARG A 29 -26.26 -13.68 11.82
CA ARG A 29 -25.60 -13.06 10.67
C ARG A 29 -25.36 -14.04 9.51
N LEU A 30 -25.09 -15.31 9.84
CA LEU A 30 -24.82 -16.37 8.87
C LEU A 30 -26.04 -17.19 8.44
N GLY A 31 -27.22 -16.91 8.98
CA GLY A 31 -28.44 -17.67 8.72
C GLY A 31 -28.38 -19.11 9.26
N ILE A 32 -27.54 -19.39 10.27
CA ILE A 32 -27.37 -20.71 10.87
C ILE A 32 -28.34 -20.82 12.07
N LYS A 33 -29.40 -21.60 11.92
CA LYS A 33 -30.44 -21.79 12.96
C LYS A 33 -29.95 -22.53 14.20
N SER A 34 -28.97 -23.42 14.08
CA SER A 34 -28.46 -24.23 15.17
C SER A 34 -27.18 -23.64 15.77
N LEU A 35 -27.20 -23.35 17.07
CA LEU A 35 -25.99 -22.90 17.79
C LEU A 35 -24.88 -23.94 17.69
N ARG A 36 -25.24 -25.25 17.70
CA ARG A 36 -24.29 -26.35 17.54
C ARG A 36 -23.60 -26.32 16.18
N GLY A 37 -24.34 -25.93 15.13
CA GLY A 37 -23.75 -25.73 13.80
C GLY A 37 -22.71 -24.63 13.76
N VAL A 38 -22.97 -23.50 14.47
CA VAL A 38 -21.99 -22.41 14.61
C VAL A 38 -20.75 -22.87 15.37
N THR A 39 -20.94 -23.56 16.53
CA THR A 39 -19.80 -24.06 17.33
C THR A 39 -18.96 -25.05 16.56
N THR A 40 -19.57 -25.98 15.81
CA THR A 40 -18.82 -26.95 14.97
C THR A 40 -17.92 -26.24 13.95
N HIS A 41 -18.40 -25.16 13.32
CA HIS A 41 -17.57 -24.38 12.42
C HIS A 41 -16.44 -23.64 13.17
N LEU A 42 -16.74 -23.02 14.32
CA LEU A 42 -15.74 -22.34 15.14
C LEU A 42 -14.65 -23.30 15.63
N ASP A 43 -15.04 -24.52 16.08
CA ASP A 43 -14.07 -25.54 16.53
C ASP A 43 -13.17 -26.01 15.40
N ALA A 44 -13.74 -26.21 14.20
CA ALA A 44 -12.97 -26.59 13.04
C ALA A 44 -11.98 -25.49 12.62
N ILE A 45 -12.35 -24.21 12.78
CA ILE A 45 -11.50 -23.06 12.47
C ILE A 45 -10.42 -22.91 13.56
N ALA A 46 -10.78 -23.10 14.84
CA ALA A 46 -9.84 -23.09 15.96
C ALA A 46 -8.79 -24.19 15.84
N LYS A 47 -9.21 -25.41 15.47
CA LYS A 47 -8.30 -26.55 15.22
C LYS A 47 -7.31 -26.28 14.09
N LYS A 48 -7.66 -25.41 13.14
CA LYS A 48 -6.78 -24.95 12.06
C LYS A 48 -5.88 -23.78 12.45
N GLY A 49 -5.99 -23.26 13.68
CA GLY A 49 -5.16 -22.17 14.19
C GLY A 49 -5.60 -20.78 13.78
N PHE A 50 -6.79 -20.59 13.20
CA PHE A 50 -7.26 -19.25 12.76
C PHE A 50 -8.00 -18.45 13.83
N LEU A 51 -8.44 -19.09 14.90
CA LEU A 51 -9.04 -18.41 16.05
C LEU A 51 -8.77 -19.15 17.37
N LYS A 52 -8.83 -18.40 18.47
CA LYS A 52 -8.95 -18.90 19.83
C LYS A 52 -10.33 -18.57 20.38
N ARG A 53 -10.89 -19.44 21.21
CA ARG A 53 -12.09 -19.17 21.99
C ARG A 53 -12.03 -19.81 23.35
N GLU A 54 -12.68 -19.19 24.33
CA GLU A 54 -12.85 -19.70 25.66
C GLU A 54 -14.36 -19.98 25.93
N PRO A 55 -14.73 -20.74 26.95
CA PRO A 55 -16.13 -21.06 27.26
C PRO A 55 -16.90 -19.87 27.89
N ARG A 56 -16.68 -18.67 27.42
CA ARG A 56 -17.37 -17.45 27.86
C ARG A 56 -17.87 -16.63 26.65
N ALA A 57 -18.84 -15.75 26.91
CA ALA A 57 -19.36 -14.88 25.86
C ALA A 57 -18.27 -13.93 25.35
N ARG A 58 -18.30 -13.61 24.03
CA ARG A 58 -17.38 -12.67 23.37
C ARG A 58 -15.88 -13.02 23.53
N SER A 59 -15.58 -14.31 23.69
CA SER A 59 -14.21 -14.81 23.85
C SER A 59 -13.54 -15.25 22.55
N ILE A 60 -14.17 -14.98 21.42
CA ILE A 60 -13.60 -15.29 20.10
C ILE A 60 -12.48 -14.30 19.83
N SER A 61 -11.24 -14.77 19.80
CA SER A 61 -10.07 -14.01 19.34
C SER A 61 -9.61 -14.60 18.02
N LEU A 62 -9.56 -13.80 16.99
CA LEU A 62 -8.94 -14.21 15.73
C LEU A 62 -7.43 -14.28 15.97
N LEU A 63 -6.85 -15.44 15.68
CA LEU A 63 -5.40 -15.58 15.59
C LEU A 63 -5.04 -15.09 14.19
N ASP A 64 -4.80 -13.80 14.08
CA ASP A 64 -4.63 -13.12 12.81
C ASP A 64 -3.24 -13.37 12.23
N LEU A 65 -2.94 -14.69 12.04
CA LEU A 65 -1.74 -15.13 11.31
C LEU A 65 -1.82 -14.75 9.80
N MET A 66 -2.99 -14.27 9.35
CA MET A 66 -3.24 -13.94 7.94
C MET A 66 -3.67 -12.47 7.73
N ALA A 67 -3.97 -11.70 8.78
CA ALA A 67 -4.32 -10.28 8.63
C ALA A 67 -3.22 -9.45 8.00
N PRO A 68 -1.92 -9.71 8.25
CA PRO A 68 -0.86 -9.06 7.50
C PRO A 68 -0.89 -9.40 6.01
N PHE A 69 -1.47 -10.55 5.62
CA PHE A 69 -1.40 -11.04 4.25
C PHE A 69 -2.63 -10.74 3.39
N GLU A 70 -3.79 -10.47 3.99
CA GLU A 70 -4.99 -10.11 3.19
C GLU A 70 -4.95 -8.69 2.63
N GLN A 71 -4.16 -7.82 3.23
CA GLN A 71 -3.87 -6.48 2.73
C GLN A 71 -2.44 -6.37 2.19
N ALA A 72 -1.71 -7.49 2.13
CA ALA A 72 -0.35 -7.50 1.59
C ALA A 72 -0.37 -7.13 0.12
N LEU A 73 0.18 -5.98 -0.18
CA LEU A 73 0.40 -5.50 -1.53
C LEU A 73 1.79 -5.93 -1.99
N ARG A 74 1.87 -6.65 -3.11
CA ARG A 74 3.12 -6.94 -3.79
C ARG A 74 3.44 -5.77 -4.72
N VAL A 75 4.42 -4.97 -4.31
CA VAL A 75 4.88 -3.79 -5.04
C VAL A 75 6.09 -4.20 -5.89
N PRO A 76 6.02 -4.18 -7.23
CA PRO A 76 7.15 -4.51 -8.09
C PRO A 76 8.25 -3.45 -7.96
N ILE A 77 9.50 -3.88 -7.89
CA ILE A 77 10.67 -3.00 -7.93
C ILE A 77 11.07 -2.82 -9.39
N VAL A 78 10.94 -1.59 -9.90
CA VAL A 78 11.25 -1.24 -11.29
C VAL A 78 12.68 -0.68 -11.36
N GLY A 79 13.45 -1.17 -12.30
CA GLY A 79 14.86 -0.77 -12.45
C GLY A 79 15.03 0.61 -13.08
N HIS A 80 14.32 0.88 -14.16
CA HIS A 80 14.37 2.14 -14.92
C HIS A 80 12.98 2.54 -15.39
N ILE A 81 12.75 3.84 -15.50
CA ILE A 81 11.53 4.40 -16.09
C ILE A 81 11.96 5.16 -17.35
N ARG A 82 11.32 4.87 -18.49
CA ARG A 82 11.55 5.53 -19.76
C ARG A 82 10.30 6.22 -20.27
N ALA A 83 10.47 7.27 -21.03
CA ALA A 83 9.37 7.97 -21.70
C ALA A 83 8.64 7.03 -22.66
N GLY A 84 7.30 7.06 -22.63
CA GLY A 84 6.45 6.29 -23.57
C GLY A 84 6.32 4.80 -23.25
N SER A 85 7.04 4.26 -22.26
CA SER A 85 6.85 2.89 -21.79
C SER A 85 5.82 2.87 -20.65
N PRO A 86 4.91 1.88 -20.59
CA PRO A 86 4.14 1.64 -19.37
C PRO A 86 5.12 1.48 -18.21
N ALA A 87 4.97 2.27 -17.14
CA ALA A 87 5.88 2.28 -16.00
C ALA A 87 6.10 0.90 -15.34
N LEU A 88 5.37 -0.11 -15.79
CA LEU A 88 5.34 -1.48 -15.28
C LEU A 88 5.55 -2.53 -16.38
N ALA A 89 6.34 -2.24 -17.42
CA ALA A 89 6.76 -3.29 -18.35
C ALA A 89 7.44 -4.42 -17.56
N GLN A 90 6.94 -5.65 -17.67
CA GLN A 90 7.39 -6.81 -16.86
C GLN A 90 8.87 -7.13 -17.02
N GLU A 91 9.49 -6.69 -18.10
CA GLU A 91 10.91 -6.92 -18.43
C GLU A 91 11.89 -6.16 -17.53
N GLU A 92 11.42 -5.14 -16.78
CA GLU A 92 12.28 -4.31 -15.92
C GLU A 92 12.06 -4.53 -14.41
N VAL A 93 11.26 -5.54 -14.02
CA VAL A 93 11.01 -5.85 -12.60
C VAL A 93 12.15 -6.67 -12.02
N SER A 94 12.92 -6.07 -11.11
CA SER A 94 14.06 -6.71 -10.45
C SER A 94 13.70 -7.48 -9.17
N GLY A 95 12.48 -7.33 -8.68
CA GLY A 95 12.00 -7.97 -7.44
C GLY A 95 10.67 -7.40 -6.98
N HIS A 96 10.29 -7.72 -5.75
CA HIS A 96 9.05 -7.21 -5.14
C HIS A 96 9.27 -6.86 -3.68
N LEU A 97 8.66 -5.76 -3.23
CA LEU A 97 8.42 -5.49 -1.82
C LEU A 97 7.03 -6.02 -1.43
N VAL A 98 6.92 -6.55 -0.22
CA VAL A 98 5.61 -6.92 0.35
C VAL A 98 5.34 -5.97 1.49
N VAL A 99 4.29 -5.16 1.36
CA VAL A 99 3.91 -4.13 2.33
C VAL A 99 2.44 -4.25 2.69
N ASP A 100 2.04 -3.70 3.81
CA ASP A 100 0.62 -3.54 4.12
C ASP A 100 0.03 -2.46 3.20
N GLY A 101 -0.98 -2.81 2.43
CA GLY A 101 -1.66 -1.89 1.51
C GLY A 101 -2.24 -0.66 2.21
N ALA A 102 -2.62 -0.77 3.49
CA ALA A 102 -3.12 0.35 4.28
C ALA A 102 -2.06 1.46 4.45
N TRP A 103 -0.77 1.11 4.56
CA TRP A 103 0.33 2.07 4.72
C TRP A 103 0.57 2.92 3.48
N VAL A 104 0.27 2.38 2.32
CA VAL A 104 0.48 3.06 1.04
C VAL A 104 -0.82 3.59 0.42
N GLY A 105 -1.94 3.48 1.17
CA GLY A 105 -3.25 3.91 0.69
C GLY A 105 -3.76 3.09 -0.48
N ALA A 106 -3.35 1.81 -0.56
CA ALA A 106 -3.83 0.91 -1.60
C ALA A 106 -5.30 0.56 -1.38
N SER A 107 -6.05 0.48 -2.47
CA SER A 107 -7.45 0.05 -2.49
C SER A 107 -7.57 -1.25 -3.27
N SER A 108 -8.50 -2.11 -2.86
CA SER A 108 -8.86 -3.33 -3.60
C SER A 108 -9.80 -3.08 -4.80
N ALA A 109 -10.14 -1.82 -5.08
CA ALA A 109 -10.98 -1.48 -6.22
C ALA A 109 -10.25 -1.81 -7.54
N PRO A 110 -10.98 -2.32 -8.56
CA PRO A 110 -10.36 -2.68 -9.86
C PRO A 110 -9.65 -1.53 -10.56
N GLU A 111 -10.07 -0.29 -10.30
CA GLU A 111 -9.53 0.95 -10.86
C GLU A 111 -8.53 1.64 -9.92
N ALA A 112 -8.11 0.96 -8.84
CA ALA A 112 -7.17 1.55 -7.90
C ALA A 112 -5.82 1.84 -8.58
N PRO A 113 -5.18 2.97 -8.27
CA PRO A 113 -3.86 3.29 -8.78
C PRO A 113 -2.86 2.19 -8.47
N GLN A 114 -2.07 1.81 -9.44
CA GLN A 114 -1.01 0.83 -9.25
C GLN A 114 0.13 1.43 -8.42
N HIS A 115 0.84 0.57 -7.70
CA HIS A 115 2.01 0.93 -6.93
C HIS A 115 3.24 0.21 -7.47
N PHE A 116 4.34 0.92 -7.51
CA PHE A 116 5.64 0.35 -7.84
C PHE A 116 6.71 0.93 -6.92
N ALA A 117 7.86 0.30 -6.85
CA ALA A 117 8.99 0.78 -6.08
C ALA A 117 10.16 1.12 -7.00
N LEU A 118 10.90 2.16 -6.62
CA LEU A 118 12.15 2.56 -7.26
C LEU A 118 13.27 2.57 -6.24
N LYS A 119 14.44 2.12 -6.63
CA LYS A 119 15.66 2.29 -5.85
C LYS A 119 16.18 3.72 -6.03
N VAL A 120 16.34 4.43 -4.93
CA VAL A 120 16.87 5.80 -4.92
C VAL A 120 18.36 5.79 -5.24
N ARG A 121 18.76 6.73 -6.06
CA ARG A 121 20.17 7.03 -6.36
C ARG A 121 20.46 8.49 -6.10
N GLY A 122 21.52 8.75 -5.34
CA GLY A 122 21.93 10.10 -4.96
C GLY A 122 21.22 10.63 -3.71
N ASP A 123 21.54 11.86 -3.37
CA ASP A 123 21.25 12.51 -2.09
C ASP A 123 20.31 13.71 -2.19
N SER A 124 19.73 13.97 -3.36
CA SER A 124 18.93 15.17 -3.61
C SER A 124 17.70 15.34 -2.71
N MET A 125 17.34 14.32 -1.93
CA MET A 125 16.15 14.28 -1.07
C MET A 125 16.48 13.94 0.39
N ILE A 126 17.73 14.11 0.81
CA ILE A 126 18.19 13.74 2.17
C ILE A 126 17.45 14.47 3.29
N ASN A 127 17.11 15.73 3.09
CA ASN A 127 16.36 16.53 4.09
C ASN A 127 14.87 16.13 4.14
N ALA A 128 14.40 15.27 3.21
CA ALA A 128 13.10 14.64 3.28
C ALA A 128 13.17 13.21 3.88
N GLY A 129 14.35 12.79 4.37
CA GLY A 129 14.57 11.46 4.94
C GLY A 129 14.73 10.35 3.90
N ILE A 130 14.87 10.70 2.61
CA ILE A 130 15.08 9.76 1.50
C ILE A 130 16.57 9.76 1.18
N LEU A 131 17.23 8.62 1.40
CA LEU A 131 18.68 8.45 1.25
C LEU A 131 19.02 7.61 0.03
N ASP A 132 20.26 7.68 -0.39
CA ASP A 132 20.79 6.78 -1.42
C ASP A 132 20.64 5.31 -0.99
N GLY A 133 20.20 4.47 -1.93
CA GLY A 133 19.94 3.05 -1.68
C GLY A 133 18.56 2.70 -1.10
N ASP A 134 17.76 3.68 -0.65
CA ASP A 134 16.38 3.48 -0.25
C ASP A 134 15.51 2.96 -1.39
N TYR A 135 14.37 2.38 -1.04
CA TYR A 135 13.27 2.13 -1.97
C TYR A 135 12.14 3.10 -1.68
N VAL A 136 11.71 3.87 -2.66
CA VAL A 136 10.49 4.67 -2.57
C VAL A 136 9.33 3.91 -3.18
N ILE A 137 8.19 3.84 -2.47
CA ILE A 137 6.94 3.29 -3.02
C ILE A 137 6.18 4.45 -3.63
N VAL A 138 5.83 4.29 -4.88
CA VAL A 138 5.20 5.30 -5.73
C VAL A 138 3.79 4.85 -6.10
N ARG A 139 2.81 5.68 -5.83
CA ARG A 139 1.45 5.53 -6.34
C ARG A 139 1.39 6.17 -7.72
N GLN A 140 1.04 5.40 -8.75
CA GLN A 140 0.97 5.86 -10.12
C GLN A 140 -0.15 6.89 -10.29
N GLN A 141 0.19 8.07 -10.76
CA GLN A 141 -0.74 9.15 -11.11
C GLN A 141 -0.04 10.16 -12.01
N SER A 142 -0.82 10.84 -12.87
CA SER A 142 -0.30 11.83 -13.83
C SER A 142 -0.36 13.27 -13.33
N SER A 143 -0.90 13.51 -12.14
CA SER A 143 -1.03 14.83 -11.51
C SER A 143 -0.41 14.83 -10.12
N ALA A 144 -0.04 16.02 -9.63
CA ALA A 144 0.51 16.21 -8.29
C ALA A 144 0.02 17.53 -7.71
N GLU A 145 -0.05 17.60 -6.39
CA GLU A 145 -0.32 18.82 -5.65
C GLU A 145 0.99 19.48 -5.20
N SER A 146 0.96 20.80 -4.99
CA SER A 146 2.13 21.49 -4.46
C SER A 146 2.58 20.90 -3.12
N ASN A 147 3.89 20.71 -3.01
CA ASN A 147 4.59 20.05 -1.91
C ASN A 147 4.55 18.50 -1.93
N ASP A 148 3.92 17.86 -2.88
CA ASP A 148 4.05 16.41 -3.06
C ASP A 148 5.49 16.03 -3.41
N ILE A 149 5.95 14.89 -2.91
CA ILE A 149 7.18 14.26 -3.41
C ILE A 149 6.78 13.37 -4.57
N VAL A 150 7.31 13.66 -5.74
CA VAL A 150 6.95 12.99 -6.99
C VAL A 150 8.14 12.32 -7.65
N VAL A 151 7.83 11.29 -8.42
CA VAL A 151 8.71 10.81 -9.49
C VAL A 151 8.29 11.51 -10.76
N ALA A 152 9.17 12.30 -11.33
CA ALA A 152 8.97 13.06 -12.54
C ALA A 152 9.98 12.64 -13.61
N LEU A 153 9.56 12.64 -14.86
CA LEU A 153 10.39 12.36 -16.01
C LEU A 153 10.63 13.66 -16.78
N LEU A 154 11.90 14.02 -16.94
CA LEU A 154 12.39 15.13 -17.75
C LEU A 154 13.16 14.57 -18.94
N GLY A 155 12.55 14.59 -20.13
CA GLY A 155 13.08 13.85 -21.26
C GLY A 155 13.14 12.35 -20.96
N GLU A 156 14.32 11.76 -20.88
CA GLU A 156 14.50 10.33 -20.57
C GLU A 156 14.95 10.07 -19.11
N GLU A 157 15.17 11.11 -18.32
CA GLU A 157 15.67 10.98 -16.96
C GLU A 157 14.55 11.09 -15.91
N ALA A 158 14.44 10.03 -15.07
CA ALA A 158 13.55 10.04 -13.93
C ALA A 158 14.23 10.71 -12.72
N THR A 159 13.50 11.58 -12.02
CA THR A 159 13.99 12.26 -10.82
C THR A 159 12.95 12.27 -9.72
N ILE A 160 13.40 12.29 -8.46
CA ILE A 160 12.54 12.44 -7.28
C ILE A 160 12.75 13.82 -6.71
N LYS A 161 11.68 14.63 -6.64
CA LYS A 161 11.71 16.01 -6.12
C LYS A 161 10.38 16.36 -5.46
N ARG A 162 10.36 17.47 -4.71
CA ARG A 162 9.12 18.12 -4.32
C ARG A 162 8.57 18.92 -5.48
N PHE A 163 7.32 18.70 -5.78
CA PHE A 163 6.59 19.37 -6.85
C PHE A 163 5.98 20.67 -6.35
N TYR A 164 6.12 21.74 -7.12
CA TYR A 164 5.43 23.00 -6.92
C TYR A 164 4.94 23.53 -8.26
N GLN A 165 3.63 23.77 -8.33
CA GLN A 165 3.03 24.46 -9.47
C GLN A 165 3.20 25.97 -9.26
N GLU A 166 3.88 26.63 -10.17
CA GLU A 166 4.08 28.09 -10.19
C GLU A 166 3.46 28.68 -11.47
N GLU A 167 3.31 29.99 -11.53
CA GLU A 167 2.77 30.64 -12.71
C GLU A 167 3.71 30.47 -13.90
N GLY A 168 3.20 29.81 -14.98
CA GLY A 168 3.94 29.55 -16.22
C GLY A 168 5.05 28.50 -16.13
N ARG A 169 5.22 27.81 -14.98
CA ARG A 169 6.27 26.78 -14.83
C ARG A 169 5.98 25.80 -13.70
N VAL A 170 6.72 24.70 -13.71
CA VAL A 170 6.81 23.78 -12.57
C VAL A 170 8.18 23.92 -11.93
N ARG A 171 8.23 24.00 -10.61
CA ARG A 171 9.46 23.92 -9.85
C ARG A 171 9.57 22.55 -9.18
N LEU A 172 10.62 21.82 -9.52
CA LEU A 172 10.99 20.56 -8.89
C LEU A 172 12.12 20.85 -7.87
N GLN A 173 11.74 20.89 -6.60
CA GLN A 173 12.61 21.31 -5.51
C GLN A 173 13.31 20.09 -4.89
N PRO A 174 14.65 20.01 -4.89
CA PRO A 174 15.38 19.06 -4.07
C PRO A 174 15.20 19.37 -2.59
N ALA A 175 15.14 18.34 -1.77
CA ALA A 175 15.23 18.47 -0.31
C ALA A 175 16.71 18.27 0.11
N HIS A 176 17.55 19.21 -0.30
CA HIS A 176 19.00 19.20 -0.08
C HIS A 176 19.50 20.60 0.23
N PRO A 177 20.51 20.77 1.12
CA PRO A 177 20.93 22.10 1.59
C PRO A 177 21.56 22.98 0.51
N THR A 178 22.19 22.39 -0.52
CA THR A 178 22.97 23.13 -1.53
C THR A 178 22.50 22.94 -2.98
N MET A 179 21.57 22.01 -3.24
CA MET A 179 21.09 21.75 -4.60
C MET A 179 20.05 22.79 -5.01
N ALA A 180 20.25 23.40 -6.17
CA ALA A 180 19.28 24.32 -6.76
C ALA A 180 18.02 23.60 -7.28
N PRO A 181 16.85 24.26 -7.28
CA PRO A 181 15.65 23.72 -7.87
C PRO A 181 15.77 23.63 -9.38
N LEU A 182 15.07 22.64 -9.96
CA LEU A 182 14.88 22.54 -11.40
C LEU A 182 13.61 23.31 -11.78
N LEU A 183 13.76 24.33 -12.59
CA LEU A 183 12.64 25.14 -13.11
C LEU A 183 12.30 24.61 -14.50
N VAL A 184 11.10 24.08 -14.66
CA VAL A 184 10.62 23.49 -15.91
C VAL A 184 9.55 24.42 -16.49
N PRO A 185 9.86 25.17 -17.57
CA PRO A 185 8.90 26.01 -18.26
C PRO A 185 7.72 25.21 -18.82
N ALA A 186 6.57 25.86 -19.02
CA ALA A 186 5.35 25.18 -19.48
C ALA A 186 5.47 24.55 -20.89
N ASP A 187 6.42 25.00 -21.69
CA ASP A 187 6.72 24.50 -23.06
C ASP A 187 7.70 23.31 -23.05
N GLN A 188 8.31 23.01 -21.90
CA GLN A 188 9.20 21.86 -21.74
C GLN A 188 8.42 20.62 -21.28
N PRO A 189 8.59 19.45 -21.95
CA PRO A 189 7.89 18.24 -21.56
C PRO A 189 8.32 17.77 -20.18
N LEU A 190 7.35 17.69 -19.26
CA LEU A 190 7.45 17.11 -17.93
C LEU A 190 6.33 16.10 -17.74
N THR A 191 6.67 14.88 -17.39
CA THR A 191 5.68 13.85 -17.09
C THR A 191 5.76 13.45 -15.62
N ILE A 192 4.66 13.62 -14.89
CA ILE A 192 4.54 13.06 -13.54
C ILE A 192 4.20 11.57 -13.68
N ILE A 193 5.05 10.73 -13.13
CA ILE A 193 4.87 9.26 -13.13
C ILE A 193 4.07 8.82 -11.92
N GLY A 194 4.26 9.50 -10.78
CA GLY A 194 3.50 9.20 -9.58
C GLY A 194 4.00 9.96 -8.36
N LYS A 195 3.22 9.80 -7.27
CA LYS A 195 3.50 10.37 -5.95
C LYS A 195 4.19 9.35 -5.06
N VAL A 196 5.26 9.73 -4.41
CA VAL A 196 5.93 8.93 -3.37
C VAL A 196 5.01 8.89 -2.14
N VAL A 197 4.64 7.68 -1.72
CA VAL A 197 3.72 7.45 -0.59
C VAL A 197 4.40 6.78 0.60
N ALA A 198 5.54 6.11 0.38
CA ALA A 198 6.32 5.50 1.46
C ALA A 198 7.80 5.36 1.08
N VAL A 199 8.63 5.23 2.10
CA VAL A 199 10.08 4.92 1.96
C VAL A 199 10.35 3.63 2.71
N PHE A 200 11.08 2.72 2.08
CA PHE A 200 11.54 1.48 2.67
C PHE A 200 13.07 1.46 2.66
N ARG A 201 13.66 1.27 3.84
CA ARG A 201 15.12 1.17 4.02
C ARG A 201 15.48 -0.16 4.65
N GLN A 202 16.39 -0.88 4.04
CA GLN A 202 17.04 -2.02 4.66
C GLN A 202 18.30 -1.53 5.37
N VAL A 203 18.36 -1.75 6.66
CA VAL A 203 19.54 -1.45 7.47
C VAL A 203 20.32 -2.76 7.64
N ALA A 204 21.57 -2.76 7.26
CA ALA A 204 22.47 -3.91 7.38
C ALA A 204 23.04 -4.02 8.80
#